data_b6e9742ce21b56fdd0a87c8c7a5dfef1
#
_entry.id   b6e9742ce21b56fdd0a87c8c7a5dfef1
#
_cell.length_a   1.000
_cell.length_b   1.000
_cell.length_c   1.000
_cell.angle_alpha   90.00
_cell.angle_beta   90.00
_cell.angle_gamma   90.00
#
_symmetry.space_group_name_H-M   'P 1'
#
loop_
_entity.id
_entity.type
_entity.pdbx_description
1 polymer ?
#
loop_
_entity_poly.entity_id
_entity_poly.type
_entity_poly.pdbx_seq_one_letter_code
_entity_poly.pdbx_strand_id
1 'polypeptide(L)'
;MKFKKIAALLGAFTIASSLLIAGCGNAGNSQKTWRVGTDATYAPFGFKDKDSGKLAGFDIDIINAIANEEGIEADIQNLNFDALLPALQSNTIDIAISDMTISEERAKSVDFSKPYYIAGNGLVVNIDNTNINSFKDLEGK
;
A
#
# COMPACT_ATOMS: atom_id res chain seq x y z
N MET A 1 31.23 -67.77 -25.25
CA MET A 1 29.75 -67.78 -25.37
C MET A 1 29.08 -67.34 -24.05
N LYS A 2 29.30 -66.14 -23.50
CA LYS A 2 28.64 -65.67 -22.24
C LYS A 2 28.39 -64.16 -22.20
N PHE A 3 28.48 -63.43 -23.30
CA PHE A 3 28.30 -61.97 -23.34
C PHE A 3 26.96 -61.46 -23.91
N LYS A 4 26.06 -62.37 -24.37
CA LYS A 4 24.82 -61.99 -25.00
C LYS A 4 23.57 -61.94 -24.09
N LYS A 5 23.72 -62.20 -22.79
CA LYS A 5 22.58 -62.22 -21.85
C LYS A 5 22.54 -61.05 -20.87
N ILE A 6 23.54 -60.16 -20.88
CA ILE A 6 23.62 -59.02 -19.93
C ILE A 6 23.04 -57.74 -20.57
N ALA A 7 22.93 -57.68 -21.88
CA ALA A 7 22.43 -56.47 -22.58
C ALA A 7 20.88 -56.33 -22.55
N ALA A 8 20.15 -57.36 -22.17
CA ALA A 8 18.69 -57.32 -22.17
C ALA A 8 18.02 -56.89 -20.82
N LEU A 9 18.84 -56.74 -19.75
CA LEU A 9 18.31 -56.34 -18.43
C LEU A 9 18.54 -54.88 -18.08
N LEU A 10 19.27 -54.12 -18.87
CA LEU A 10 19.52 -52.68 -18.69
C LEU A 10 18.57 -51.78 -19.46
N GLY A 11 17.73 -52.34 -20.35
CA GLY A 11 16.78 -51.57 -21.15
C GLY A 11 15.38 -51.36 -20.54
N ALA A 12 15.08 -52.07 -19.43
CA ALA A 12 13.72 -52.07 -18.83
C ALA A 12 13.57 -51.09 -17.63
N PHE A 13 14.65 -50.43 -17.20
CA PHE A 13 14.62 -49.61 -16.00
C PHE A 13 14.57 -48.10 -16.27
N THR A 14 14.60 -47.67 -17.54
CA THR A 14 14.63 -46.24 -17.92
C THR A 14 13.27 -45.67 -18.34
N ILE A 15 12.19 -46.43 -18.36
CA ILE A 15 10.87 -45.96 -18.80
C ILE A 15 9.91 -45.68 -17.60
N ALA A 16 10.27 -46.08 -16.37
CA ALA A 16 9.43 -45.93 -15.21
C ALA A 16 9.63 -44.59 -14.44
N SER A 17 10.54 -43.70 -14.85
CA SER A 17 10.86 -42.48 -14.12
C SER A 17 10.26 -41.20 -14.69
N SER A 18 9.47 -41.28 -15.77
CA SER A 18 8.97 -40.07 -16.47
C SER A 18 7.48 -39.75 -16.22
N LEU A 19 6.83 -40.38 -15.24
CA LEU A 19 5.40 -40.22 -14.97
C LEU A 19 5.05 -39.59 -13.60
N LEU A 20 6.02 -38.95 -12.92
CA LEU A 20 5.77 -38.31 -11.62
C LEU A 20 6.02 -36.79 -11.62
N ILE A 21 6.04 -36.11 -12.78
CA ILE A 21 6.03 -34.65 -12.85
C ILE A 21 4.70 -34.18 -13.47
N ALA A 22 3.60 -34.77 -13.04
CA ALA A 22 2.31 -34.12 -13.02
C ALA A 22 2.12 -33.55 -11.59
N GLY A 23 3.09 -32.77 -11.12
CA GLY A 23 2.92 -31.92 -9.98
C GLY A 23 1.82 -30.92 -10.35
N CYS A 24 0.66 -31.06 -9.73
CA CYS A 24 -0.37 -30.06 -9.68
C CYS A 24 0.28 -28.73 -9.32
N GLY A 25 0.58 -27.93 -10.31
CA GLY A 25 0.65 -26.51 -10.15
C GLY A 25 -0.74 -26.07 -9.74
N ASN A 26 -1.03 -26.12 -8.45
CA ASN A 26 -2.08 -25.30 -7.89
C ASN A 26 -1.62 -23.86 -8.16
N ALA A 27 -2.02 -23.33 -9.30
CA ALA A 27 -2.01 -21.90 -9.53
C ALA A 27 -2.99 -21.34 -8.49
N GLY A 28 -2.54 -21.31 -7.24
CA GLY A 28 -3.16 -20.50 -6.23
C GLY A 28 -3.20 -19.11 -6.83
N ASN A 29 -4.39 -18.63 -7.11
CA ASN A 29 -4.66 -17.27 -7.47
C ASN A 29 -4.19 -16.46 -6.24
N SER A 30 -2.88 -16.14 -6.16
CA SER A 30 -2.37 -15.26 -5.13
C SER A 30 -2.98 -13.91 -5.43
N GLN A 31 -4.08 -13.62 -4.76
CA GLN A 31 -4.72 -12.32 -4.85
C GLN A 31 -3.62 -11.29 -4.56
N LYS A 32 -3.41 -10.39 -5.51
CA LYS A 32 -2.44 -9.33 -5.34
C LYS A 32 -2.90 -8.46 -4.17
N THR A 33 -2.00 -8.18 -3.25
CA THR A 33 -2.29 -7.34 -2.08
C THR A 33 -1.44 -6.09 -2.15
N TRP A 34 -2.06 -4.93 -1.96
CA TRP A 34 -1.36 -3.66 -1.76
C TRP A 34 -1.12 -3.43 -0.27
N ARG A 35 0.11 -3.13 0.09
CA ARG A 35 0.46 -2.63 1.43
C ARG A 35 0.24 -1.12 1.43
N VAL A 36 -0.73 -0.68 2.21
CA VAL A 36 -1.16 0.72 2.23
C VAL A 36 -0.84 1.34 3.59
N GLY A 37 -0.13 2.46 3.59
CA GLY A 37 0.13 3.24 4.81
C GLY A 37 -0.82 4.43 4.93
N THR A 38 -1.32 4.67 6.13
CA THR A 38 -2.13 5.84 6.49
C THR A 38 -1.79 6.31 7.90
N ASP A 39 -1.94 7.59 8.20
CA ASP A 39 -1.91 8.10 9.58
C ASP A 39 -3.35 8.28 10.06
N ALA A 40 -3.77 7.45 11.00
CA ALA A 40 -5.14 7.43 11.51
C ALA A 40 -5.34 8.38 12.72
N THR A 41 -4.78 9.57 12.65
CA THR A 41 -4.92 10.61 13.68
C THR A 41 -5.65 11.86 13.19
N TYR A 42 -6.13 11.87 11.93
CA TYR A 42 -6.68 13.04 11.27
C TYR A 42 -8.11 12.80 10.73
N ALA A 43 -9.09 12.86 11.63
CA ALA A 43 -10.50 12.79 11.24
C ALA A 43 -10.93 14.06 10.46
N PRO A 44 -11.80 13.95 9.45
CA PRO A 44 -12.54 12.77 9.01
C PRO A 44 -11.80 11.93 7.94
N PHE A 45 -10.55 12.24 7.59
CA PHE A 45 -9.81 11.57 6.52
C PHE A 45 -9.32 10.18 6.93
N GLY A 46 -8.52 10.08 7.98
CA GLY A 46 -8.06 8.83 8.56
C GLY A 46 -8.16 8.87 10.09
N PHE A 47 -8.86 7.92 10.67
CA PHE A 47 -8.99 7.82 12.12
C PHE A 47 -9.26 6.39 12.56
N LYS A 48 -9.08 6.14 13.85
CA LYS A 48 -9.48 4.90 14.47
C LYS A 48 -10.88 5.04 15.04
N ASP A 49 -11.81 4.29 14.51
CA ASP A 49 -13.19 4.28 14.99
C ASP A 49 -13.25 3.83 16.47
N LYS A 50 -13.96 4.58 17.29
CA LYS A 50 -13.95 4.39 18.76
C LYS A 50 -14.65 3.11 19.20
N ASP A 51 -15.66 2.69 18.45
CA ASP A 51 -16.52 1.57 18.83
C ASP A 51 -15.93 0.24 18.32
N SER A 52 -15.49 0.21 17.08
CA SER A 52 -14.95 -0.99 16.44
C SER A 52 -13.43 -1.14 16.56
N GLY A 53 -12.71 -0.05 16.86
CA GLY A 53 -11.26 -0.01 16.85
C GLY A 53 -10.61 -0.12 15.47
N LYS A 54 -11.41 -0.14 14.39
CA LYS A 54 -10.94 -0.27 13.02
C LYS A 54 -10.53 1.09 12.45
N LEU A 55 -9.67 1.04 11.42
CA LEU A 55 -9.36 2.20 10.61
C LEU A 55 -10.60 2.59 9.79
N ALA A 56 -10.92 3.88 9.77
CA ALA A 56 -12.07 4.44 9.09
C ALA A 56 -11.75 5.86 8.60
N GLY A 57 -12.60 6.40 7.73
CA GLY A 57 -12.49 7.75 7.21
C GLY A 57 -12.43 7.80 5.69
N PHE A 58 -12.42 9.02 5.17
CA PHE A 58 -12.50 9.29 3.73
C PHE A 58 -11.37 8.62 2.94
N ASP A 59 -10.14 8.66 3.45
CA ASP A 59 -8.98 8.01 2.84
C ASP A 59 -9.14 6.49 2.79
N ILE A 60 -9.68 5.92 3.87
CA ILE A 60 -9.91 4.47 3.98
C ILE A 60 -10.98 4.02 2.98
N ASP A 61 -12.04 4.80 2.84
CA ASP A 61 -13.12 4.51 1.89
C ASP A 61 -12.62 4.59 0.45
N ILE A 62 -11.81 5.61 0.11
CA ILE A 62 -11.22 5.76 -1.23
C ILE A 62 -10.33 4.58 -1.58
N ILE A 63 -9.37 4.24 -0.72
CA ILE A 63 -8.43 3.15 -1.07
C ILE A 63 -9.13 1.80 -1.17
N ASN A 64 -10.11 1.53 -0.33
CA ASN A 64 -10.93 0.32 -0.44
C ASN A 64 -11.75 0.29 -1.74
N ALA A 65 -12.33 1.41 -2.15
CA ALA A 65 -13.08 1.52 -3.40
C ALA A 65 -12.17 1.25 -4.61
N ILE A 66 -10.96 1.83 -4.63
CA ILE A 66 -9.99 1.60 -5.69
C ILE A 66 -9.53 0.14 -5.72
N ALA A 67 -9.19 -0.43 -4.57
CA ALA A 67 -8.76 -1.81 -4.46
C ALA A 67 -9.84 -2.80 -4.93
N ASN A 68 -11.11 -2.55 -4.59
CA ASN A 68 -12.24 -3.34 -5.05
C ASN A 68 -12.41 -3.27 -6.57
N GLU A 69 -12.29 -2.09 -7.17
CA GLU A 69 -12.41 -1.90 -8.63
C GLU A 69 -11.29 -2.64 -9.38
N GLU A 70 -10.07 -2.61 -8.83
CA GLU A 70 -8.90 -3.27 -9.39
C GLU A 70 -8.85 -4.79 -9.09
N GLY A 71 -9.76 -5.32 -8.26
CA GLY A 71 -9.75 -6.72 -7.83
C GLY A 71 -8.54 -7.10 -6.98
N ILE A 72 -8.04 -6.15 -6.19
CA ILE A 72 -6.85 -6.26 -5.35
C ILE A 72 -7.28 -6.13 -3.88
N GLU A 73 -6.58 -6.79 -2.98
CA GLU A 73 -6.74 -6.61 -1.54
C GLU A 73 -5.89 -5.44 -1.04
N ALA A 74 -6.43 -4.60 -0.16
CA ALA A 74 -5.68 -3.53 0.52
C ALA A 74 -5.39 -3.95 1.97
N ASP A 75 -4.11 -4.15 2.31
CA ASP A 75 -3.62 -4.29 3.68
C ASP A 75 -3.27 -2.90 4.21
N ILE A 76 -4.20 -2.28 4.94
CA ILE A 76 -4.09 -0.91 5.42
C ILE A 76 -3.44 -0.88 6.80
N GLN A 77 -2.28 -0.23 6.89
CA GLN A 77 -1.44 -0.14 8.08
C GLN A 77 -1.44 1.29 8.63
N ASN A 78 -1.64 1.42 9.95
CA ASN A 78 -1.51 2.71 10.61
C ASN A 78 -0.04 3.02 10.89
N LEU A 79 0.48 4.08 10.29
CA LEU A 79 1.84 4.58 10.43
C LEU A 79 1.79 6.06 10.83
N ASN A 80 2.83 6.55 11.48
CA ASN A 80 2.97 7.99 11.68
C ASN A 80 3.15 8.69 10.32
N PHE A 81 2.60 9.89 10.16
CA PHE A 81 2.65 10.66 8.91
C PHE A 81 4.08 10.81 8.36
N ASP A 82 5.04 11.16 9.23
CA ASP A 82 6.44 11.33 8.84
C ASP A 82 7.12 10.03 8.39
N ALA A 83 6.56 8.87 8.74
CA ALA A 83 7.08 7.58 8.31
C ALA A 83 6.56 7.12 6.94
N LEU A 84 5.51 7.75 6.40
CA LEU A 84 4.87 7.32 5.15
C LEU A 84 5.82 7.44 3.95
N LEU A 85 6.50 8.57 3.77
CA LEU A 85 7.44 8.75 2.65
C LEU A 85 8.65 7.82 2.75
N PRO A 86 9.35 7.70 3.89
CA PRO A 86 10.38 6.68 4.07
C PRO A 86 9.91 5.26 3.80
N ALA A 87 8.69 4.90 4.19
CA ALA A 87 8.14 3.58 3.97
C ALA A 87 7.87 3.28 2.48
N LEU A 88 7.41 4.28 1.69
CA LEU A 88 7.32 4.19 0.24
C LEU A 88 8.69 4.01 -0.41
N GLN A 89 9.67 4.84 -0.04
CA GLN A 89 11.03 4.81 -0.59
C GLN A 89 11.75 3.49 -0.32
N SER A 90 11.50 2.87 0.83
CA SER A 90 12.05 1.56 1.20
C SER A 90 11.22 0.38 0.67
N ASN A 91 10.15 0.63 -0.07
CA ASN A 91 9.19 -0.39 -0.50
C ASN A 91 8.60 -1.21 0.65
N THR A 92 8.48 -0.64 1.85
CA THR A 92 7.78 -1.26 2.98
C THR A 92 6.27 -1.20 2.77
N ILE A 93 5.78 -0.11 2.17
CA ILE A 93 4.42 0.04 1.66
C ILE A 93 4.45 0.34 0.16
N ASP A 94 3.35 0.03 -0.52
CA ASP A 94 3.20 0.25 -1.96
C ASP A 94 2.47 1.57 -2.24
N ILE A 95 1.57 1.98 -1.34
CA ILE A 95 0.73 3.17 -1.45
C ILE A 95 0.68 3.87 -0.08
N ALA A 96 0.71 5.20 -0.09
CA ALA A 96 0.35 6.02 1.06
C ALA A 96 -0.90 6.84 0.73
N ILE A 97 -1.88 6.82 1.64
CA ILE A 97 -3.07 7.67 1.57
C ILE A 97 -3.34 8.25 2.96
N SER A 98 -3.20 9.56 3.10
CA SER A 98 -3.27 10.23 4.41
C SER A 98 -3.45 11.74 4.26
N ASP A 99 -4.37 12.19 3.40
CA ASP A 99 -4.57 13.62 3.08
C ASP A 99 -3.25 14.38 2.84
N MET A 100 -2.28 13.70 2.22
CA MET A 100 -0.94 14.24 2.01
C MET A 100 -0.94 15.30 0.91
N THR A 101 -0.62 16.52 1.29
CA THR A 101 -0.47 17.63 0.34
C THR A 101 0.60 17.32 -0.70
N ILE A 102 0.27 17.50 -1.98
CA ILE A 102 1.21 17.43 -3.09
C ILE A 102 2.09 18.68 -3.02
N SER A 103 3.39 18.50 -2.82
CA SER A 103 4.39 19.57 -2.86
C SER A 103 5.53 19.21 -3.80
N GLU A 104 6.19 20.24 -4.34
CA GLU A 104 7.36 20.06 -5.22
C GLU A 104 8.49 19.29 -4.53
N GLU A 105 8.65 19.46 -3.22
CA GLU A 105 9.66 18.74 -2.44
C GLU A 105 9.36 17.26 -2.37
N ARG A 106 8.13 16.88 -2.02
CA ARG A 106 7.70 15.48 -1.93
C ARG A 106 7.70 14.79 -3.30
N ALA A 107 7.28 15.51 -4.34
CA ALA A 107 7.26 15.00 -5.71
C ALA A 107 8.64 14.69 -6.30
N LYS A 108 9.74 15.12 -5.65
CA LYS A 108 11.10 14.71 -6.02
C LYS A 108 11.43 13.28 -5.58
N SER A 109 10.68 12.73 -4.65
CA SER A 109 11.01 11.45 -4.00
C SER A 109 9.94 10.36 -4.15
N VAL A 110 8.70 10.74 -4.48
CA VAL A 110 7.58 9.82 -4.71
C VAL A 110 6.67 10.35 -5.81
N ASP A 111 5.92 9.46 -6.44
CA ASP A 111 4.87 9.81 -7.40
C ASP A 111 3.55 10.09 -6.68
N PHE A 112 2.80 11.04 -7.18
CA PHE A 112 1.46 11.37 -6.69
C PHE A 112 0.38 11.01 -7.72
N SER A 113 -0.78 10.62 -7.24
CA SER A 113 -2.01 10.55 -8.03
C SER A 113 -2.52 11.95 -8.38
N LYS A 114 -3.62 12.01 -9.13
CA LYS A 114 -4.42 13.25 -9.20
C LYS A 114 -4.96 13.58 -7.80
N PRO A 115 -5.11 14.89 -7.47
CA PRO A 115 -5.72 15.29 -6.20
C PRO A 115 -7.13 14.71 -6.08
N TYR A 116 -7.44 14.08 -4.96
CA TYR A 116 -8.78 13.56 -4.66
C TYR A 116 -9.57 14.49 -3.72
N TYR A 117 -8.88 15.48 -3.12
CA TYR A 117 -9.49 16.49 -2.26
C TYR A 117 -8.79 17.84 -2.47
N ILE A 118 -9.54 18.93 -2.38
CA ILE A 118 -8.99 20.29 -2.43
C ILE A 118 -9.09 20.87 -1.02
N ALA A 119 -7.96 20.88 -0.32
CA ALA A 119 -7.85 21.46 1.00
C ALA A 119 -7.51 22.97 0.94
N GLY A 120 -7.81 23.66 2.02
CA GLY A 120 -7.42 25.05 2.24
C GLY A 120 -6.84 25.23 3.64
N ASN A 121 -6.00 26.23 3.83
CA ASN A 121 -5.48 26.60 5.14
C ASN A 121 -6.42 27.60 5.81
N GLY A 122 -6.76 27.36 7.08
CA GLY A 122 -7.46 28.30 7.93
C GLY A 122 -6.48 29.01 8.87
N LEU A 123 -6.76 30.26 9.17
CA LEU A 123 -6.03 31.03 10.17
C LEU A 123 -6.83 31.03 11.47
N VAL A 124 -6.25 30.50 12.52
CA VAL A 124 -6.84 30.50 13.88
C VAL A 124 -6.01 31.42 14.75
N VAL A 125 -6.66 32.37 15.38
CA VAL A 125 -6.03 33.34 16.29
C VAL A 125 -6.76 33.36 17.62
N ASN A 126 -6.12 33.92 18.66
CA ASN A 126 -6.79 34.15 19.94
C ASN A 126 -8.01 35.07 19.76
N ILE A 127 -9.07 34.84 20.51
CA ILE A 127 -10.33 35.61 20.43
C ILE A 127 -10.11 37.11 20.70
N ASP A 128 -9.10 37.45 21.52
CA ASP A 128 -8.72 38.83 21.85
C ASP A 128 -7.74 39.43 20.82
N ASN A 129 -7.41 38.69 19.75
CA ASN A 129 -6.49 39.19 18.74
C ASN A 129 -7.12 40.34 17.94
N THR A 130 -6.40 41.42 17.82
CA THR A 130 -6.78 42.61 17.04
C THR A 130 -5.87 42.88 15.84
N ASN A 131 -4.74 42.16 15.73
CA ASN A 131 -3.63 42.52 14.84
C ASN A 131 -3.46 41.58 13.66
N ILE A 132 -4.02 40.36 13.70
CA ILE A 132 -3.87 39.30 12.68
C ILE A 132 -5.27 38.98 12.15
N ASN A 133 -5.58 39.40 10.94
CA ASN A 133 -6.88 39.18 10.29
C ASN A 133 -6.73 38.39 8.98
N SER A 134 -5.50 38.24 8.50
CA SER A 134 -5.18 37.51 7.25
C SER A 134 -3.81 36.86 7.33
N PHE A 135 -3.52 35.97 6.38
CA PHE A 135 -2.18 35.38 6.24
C PHE A 135 -1.08 36.42 6.01
N LYS A 136 -1.40 37.56 5.39
CA LYS A 136 -0.43 38.64 5.15
C LYS A 136 0.06 39.27 6.44
N ASP A 137 -0.75 39.26 7.48
CA ASP A 137 -0.38 39.86 8.78
C ASP A 137 0.60 38.96 9.56
N LEU A 138 0.93 37.78 9.04
CA LEU A 138 1.92 36.85 9.61
C LEU A 138 3.34 37.13 9.09
N GLU A 139 3.51 38.00 8.10
CA GLU A 139 4.84 38.32 7.57
C GLU A 139 5.72 38.93 8.67
N GLY A 140 6.87 38.30 8.94
CA GLY A 140 7.80 38.71 9.98
C GLY A 140 7.39 38.39 11.43
N LYS A 141 6.39 37.51 11.64
CA LYS A 141 5.95 37.06 12.98
C LYS A 141 6.61 35.74 13.36
#